data_4b1a9b332557c249d3b9dcc8e5febd0f
#
_entry.id   4b1a9b332557c249d3b9dcc8e5febd0f
#
_cell.length_a   1.000
_cell.length_b   1.000
_cell.length_c   1.000
_cell.angle_alpha   90.00
_cell.angle_beta   90.00
_cell.angle_gamma   90.00
#
_symmetry.space_group_name_H-M   'P 1'
#
loop_
_entity.id
_entity.type
_entity.pdbx_description
1 polymer ?
#
loop_
_entity_poly.entity_id
_entity_poly.type
_entity_poly.pdbx_seq_one_letter_code
_entity_poly.pdbx_strand_id
1 'polypeptide(L)'
;MATFKVVVRKKRADGFYPVYIRVVHRSRMGYIKTDKLITDKQITKNGEIKDIVVNEYCSREILRYSDMINRKDVSNYSVAELIAFLIHSDEEICFSDYATKFINRMASEGHERNAKNYRLAVNHLERYLGTTRVMFTHLSSSVLTRWINSLSLTNRAKEMYPTCLRQIFK
;
A
#
# COMPACT_ATOMS: atom_id res chain seq x y z
N MET A 1 -2.12 16.77 -15.17
CA MET A 1 -0.95 16.48 -14.29
C MET A 1 -1.31 16.87 -12.87
N ALA A 2 -0.90 16.09 -11.86
CA ALA A 2 -1.14 16.47 -10.47
C ALA A 2 0.00 17.39 -9.98
N THR A 3 -0.34 18.32 -9.09
CA THR A 3 0.64 19.23 -8.45
C THR A 3 0.53 19.13 -6.93
N PHE A 4 1.67 19.32 -6.26
CA PHE A 4 1.80 19.20 -4.81
C PHE A 4 2.29 20.51 -4.21
N LYS A 5 1.78 20.88 -3.05
CA LYS A 5 2.28 22.03 -2.28
C LYS A 5 2.16 21.73 -0.79
N VAL A 6 3.22 21.99 -0.04
CA VAL A 6 3.16 21.96 1.43
C VAL A 6 2.31 23.11 1.94
N VAL A 7 1.41 22.85 2.85
CA VAL A 7 0.52 23.85 3.45
C VAL A 7 0.36 23.61 4.94
N VAL A 8 0.22 24.69 5.68
CA VAL A 8 -0.06 24.69 7.10
C VAL A 8 -1.55 24.98 7.29
N ARG A 9 -2.21 24.23 8.14
CA ARG A 9 -3.63 24.45 8.45
C ARG A 9 -3.81 25.22 9.76
N LYS A 10 -5.07 25.55 10.06
CA LYS A 10 -5.48 26.29 11.25
C LYS A 10 -4.88 25.68 12.53
N LYS A 11 -4.42 26.53 13.42
CA LYS A 11 -3.87 26.19 14.74
C LYS A 11 -4.87 25.34 15.53
N ARG A 12 -4.37 24.28 16.13
CA ARG A 12 -5.13 23.41 17.02
C ARG A 12 -5.23 24.03 18.42
N ALA A 13 -6.13 23.52 19.25
CA ALA A 13 -6.29 23.96 20.64
C ALA A 13 -5.03 23.71 21.49
N ASP A 14 -4.21 22.70 21.11
CA ASP A 14 -2.93 22.39 21.76
C ASP A 14 -1.78 23.30 21.35
N GLY A 15 -2.03 24.33 20.53
CA GLY A 15 -1.05 25.33 20.13
C GLY A 15 -0.20 24.95 18.90
N PHE A 16 -0.41 23.77 18.32
CA PHE A 16 0.34 23.31 17.15
C PHE A 16 -0.44 23.51 15.84
N TYR A 17 0.31 23.62 14.76
CA TYR A 17 -0.21 23.70 13.41
C TYR A 17 0.06 22.37 12.67
N PRO A 18 -0.95 21.66 12.21
CA PRO A 18 -0.76 20.45 11.42
C PRO A 18 -0.30 20.82 10.00
N VAL A 19 0.69 20.08 9.53
CA VAL A 19 1.23 20.19 8.17
C VAL A 19 0.53 19.21 7.24
N TYR A 20 0.20 19.68 6.05
CA TYR A 20 -0.46 18.90 5.00
C TYR A 20 0.26 19.06 3.67
N ILE A 21 0.17 18.08 2.81
CA ILE A 21 0.52 18.19 1.40
C ILE A 21 -0.79 18.36 0.63
N ARG A 22 -0.98 19.56 0.04
CA ARG A 22 -2.10 19.83 -0.86
C ARG A 22 -1.83 19.19 -2.20
N VAL A 23 -2.80 18.42 -2.70
CA VAL A 23 -2.80 17.79 -4.01
C VAL A 23 -3.82 18.49 -4.88
N VAL A 24 -3.43 18.92 -6.07
CA VAL A 24 -4.38 19.42 -7.09
C VAL A 24 -4.31 18.49 -8.30
N HIS A 25 -5.44 17.93 -8.68
CA HIS A 25 -5.57 17.03 -9.81
C HIS A 25 -6.90 17.31 -10.53
N ARG A 26 -6.86 17.47 -11.88
CA ARG A 26 -8.05 17.79 -12.70
C ARG A 26 -8.86 18.95 -12.13
N SER A 27 -8.20 20.06 -11.79
CA SER A 27 -8.78 21.27 -11.21
C SER A 27 -9.50 21.09 -9.86
N ARG A 28 -9.39 19.92 -9.24
CA ARG A 28 -9.90 19.67 -7.88
C ARG A 28 -8.75 19.56 -6.91
N MET A 29 -8.99 19.97 -5.67
CA MET A 29 -7.98 19.94 -4.61
C MET A 29 -8.35 18.95 -3.51
N GLY A 30 -7.32 18.33 -2.94
CA GLY A 30 -7.43 17.50 -1.75
C GLY A 30 -6.18 17.66 -0.88
N TYR A 31 -6.13 16.97 0.25
CA TYR A 31 -5.07 17.13 1.23
C TYR A 31 -4.64 15.78 1.79
N ILE A 32 -3.34 15.55 1.80
CA ILE A 32 -2.72 14.44 2.52
C ILE A 32 -2.24 14.98 3.86
N LYS A 33 -2.72 14.38 4.95
CA LYS A 33 -2.27 14.73 6.30
C LYS A 33 -0.90 14.11 6.53
N THR A 34 0.05 14.90 7.04
CA THR A 34 1.33 14.38 7.52
C THR A 34 1.28 14.14 9.04
N ASP A 35 2.27 13.47 9.57
CA ASP A 35 2.49 13.31 11.02
C ASP A 35 3.18 14.52 11.65
N LYS A 36 3.53 15.53 10.85
CA LYS A 36 4.29 16.70 11.28
C LYS A 36 3.38 17.80 11.87
N LEU A 37 3.82 18.32 13.00
CA LEU A 37 3.22 19.44 13.70
C LEU A 37 4.30 20.50 13.89
N ILE A 38 3.95 21.77 13.72
CA ILE A 38 4.86 22.91 13.88
C ILE A 38 4.25 23.96 14.79
N THR A 39 5.09 24.82 15.35
CA THR A 39 4.73 25.92 16.25
C THR A 39 4.78 27.27 15.54
N ASP A 40 4.28 28.33 16.19
CA ASP A 40 4.35 29.71 15.68
C ASP A 40 5.79 30.14 15.31
N LYS A 41 6.80 29.64 16.03
CA LYS A 41 8.21 29.96 15.79
C LYS A 41 8.75 29.38 14.47
N GLN A 42 8.13 28.33 13.99
CA GLN A 42 8.54 27.59 12.80
C GLN A 42 7.78 28.00 11.53
N ILE A 43 6.92 29.03 11.62
CA ILE A 43 6.14 29.57 10.51
C ILE A 43 6.57 31.01 10.23
N THR A 44 6.64 31.41 8.94
CA THR A 44 6.78 32.79 8.54
C THR A 44 5.45 33.54 8.64
N LYS A 45 5.49 34.89 8.58
CA LYS A 45 4.27 35.73 8.50
C LYS A 45 3.41 35.37 7.26
N ASN A 46 4.03 34.84 6.22
CA ASN A 46 3.34 34.39 4.98
C ASN A 46 2.83 32.94 5.05
N GLY A 47 2.93 32.25 6.18
CA GLY A 47 2.47 30.89 6.36
C GLY A 47 3.42 29.81 5.81
N GLU A 48 4.67 30.18 5.49
CA GLU A 48 5.67 29.23 5.01
C GLU A 48 6.41 28.57 6.19
N ILE A 49 6.81 27.34 6.03
CA ILE A 49 7.53 26.57 7.05
C ILE A 49 9.00 26.96 7.03
N LYS A 50 9.53 27.36 8.19
CA LYS A 50 10.98 27.67 8.37
C LYS A 50 11.78 26.44 8.76
N ASP A 51 11.13 25.43 9.34
CA ASP A 51 11.78 24.24 9.86
C ASP A 51 12.34 23.41 8.70
N ILE A 52 13.67 23.27 8.68
CA ILE A 52 14.38 22.56 7.61
C ILE A 52 14.03 21.07 7.61
N VAL A 53 13.90 20.45 8.80
CA VAL A 53 13.60 19.01 8.93
C VAL A 53 12.20 18.70 8.39
N VAL A 54 11.22 19.56 8.72
CA VAL A 54 9.85 19.40 8.22
C VAL A 54 9.78 19.65 6.72
N ASN A 55 10.51 20.65 6.21
CA ASN A 55 10.58 20.92 4.77
C ASN A 55 11.23 19.77 4.00
N GLU A 56 12.34 19.23 4.51
CA GLU A 56 13.01 18.08 3.91
C GLU A 56 12.10 16.84 3.87
N TYR A 57 11.42 16.55 4.98
CA TYR A 57 10.45 15.48 5.04
C TYR A 57 9.35 15.64 3.98
N CYS A 58 8.71 16.82 3.93
CA CYS A 58 7.65 17.10 2.97
C CYS A 58 8.13 17.04 1.51
N SER A 59 9.35 17.52 1.24
CA SER A 59 9.95 17.45 -0.09
C SER A 59 10.20 16.02 -0.53
N ARG A 60 10.68 15.16 0.37
CA ARG A 60 10.89 13.73 0.13
C ARG A 60 9.58 13.01 -0.19
N GLU A 61 8.52 13.31 0.58
CA GLU A 61 7.20 12.76 0.32
C GLU A 61 6.64 13.23 -1.03
N ILE A 62 6.81 14.50 -1.40
CA ILE A 62 6.36 15.02 -2.70
C ILE A 62 7.11 14.33 -3.85
N LEU A 63 8.43 14.12 -3.72
CA LEU A 63 9.21 13.40 -4.72
C LEU A 63 8.70 11.96 -4.88
N ARG A 64 8.46 11.27 -3.77
CA ARG A 64 7.88 9.93 -3.75
C ARG A 64 6.52 9.88 -4.46
N TYR A 65 5.60 10.78 -4.13
CA TYR A 65 4.29 10.87 -4.79
C TYR A 65 4.41 11.16 -6.28
N SER A 66 5.35 12.01 -6.67
CA SER A 66 5.61 12.32 -8.07
C SER A 66 6.11 11.09 -8.83
N ASP A 67 7.03 10.32 -8.26
CA ASP A 67 7.52 9.07 -8.85
C ASP A 67 6.43 8.03 -9.00
N MET A 68 5.53 7.92 -8.02
CA MET A 68 4.40 7.00 -8.08
C MET A 68 3.43 7.34 -9.22
N ILE A 69 3.11 8.63 -9.38
CA ILE A 69 2.25 9.11 -10.48
C ILE A 69 2.90 8.88 -11.84
N ASN A 70 4.22 9.06 -11.94
CA ASN A 70 4.95 8.85 -13.19
C ASN A 70 4.99 7.36 -13.63
N ARG A 71 4.86 6.43 -12.67
CA ARG A 71 4.88 4.99 -12.94
C ARG A 71 3.51 4.40 -13.27
N LYS A 72 2.44 5.15 -13.08
CA LYS A 72 1.06 4.68 -13.27
C LYS A 72 0.22 5.73 -13.97
N ASP A 73 -0.58 5.31 -14.95
CA ASP A 73 -1.58 6.19 -15.54
C ASP A 73 -2.69 6.48 -14.52
N VAL A 74 -2.68 7.70 -14.00
CA VAL A 74 -3.66 8.23 -13.04
C VAL A 74 -4.58 9.27 -13.68
N SER A 75 -4.57 9.42 -15.01
CA SER A 75 -5.31 10.46 -15.73
C SER A 75 -6.82 10.42 -15.43
N ASN A 76 -7.37 9.24 -15.21
CA ASN A 76 -8.80 9.02 -14.96
C ASN A 76 -9.17 9.06 -13.46
N TYR A 77 -8.20 9.18 -12.56
CA TYR A 77 -8.49 9.22 -11.13
C TYR A 77 -9.15 10.56 -10.74
N SER A 78 -10.11 10.49 -9.84
CA SER A 78 -10.53 11.65 -9.05
C SER A 78 -9.41 12.03 -8.06
N VAL A 79 -9.46 13.25 -7.51
CA VAL A 79 -8.47 13.66 -6.49
C VAL A 79 -8.52 12.76 -5.24
N ALA A 80 -9.70 12.23 -4.89
CA ALA A 80 -9.85 11.33 -3.74
C ALA A 80 -9.22 9.96 -4.01
N GLU A 81 -9.44 9.38 -5.19
CA GLU A 81 -8.80 8.13 -5.61
C GLU A 81 -7.29 8.27 -5.73
N LEU A 82 -6.82 9.42 -6.26
CA LEU A 82 -5.40 9.71 -6.33
C LEU A 82 -4.78 9.77 -4.92
N ILE A 83 -5.40 10.47 -3.97
CA ILE A 83 -4.92 10.55 -2.59
C ILE A 83 -4.92 9.18 -1.93
N ALA A 84 -5.98 8.39 -2.09
CA ALA A 84 -6.04 7.02 -1.59
C ALA A 84 -4.91 6.16 -2.16
N PHE A 85 -4.66 6.24 -3.46
CA PHE A 85 -3.55 5.56 -4.11
C PHE A 85 -2.19 5.98 -3.51
N LEU A 86 -1.94 7.29 -3.33
CA LEU A 86 -0.68 7.81 -2.82
C LEU A 86 -0.42 7.43 -1.36
N ILE A 87 -1.46 7.34 -0.53
CA ILE A 87 -1.34 7.00 0.89
C ILE A 87 -1.18 5.49 1.09
N HIS A 88 -1.97 4.69 0.36
CA HIS A 88 -2.03 3.23 0.59
C HIS A 88 -1.04 2.42 -0.24
N SER A 89 -0.36 3.04 -1.22
CA SER A 89 0.63 2.32 -2.03
C SER A 89 1.89 1.92 -1.26
N ASP A 90 2.12 2.48 -0.07
CA ASP A 90 3.24 2.10 0.81
C ASP A 90 2.88 0.98 1.78
N GLU A 91 1.61 0.68 1.94
CA GLU A 91 1.21 -0.57 2.56
C GLU A 91 1.48 -1.68 1.54
N GLU A 92 2.76 -1.99 1.31
CA GLU A 92 3.16 -3.26 0.72
C GLU A 92 2.68 -4.37 1.67
N ILE A 93 1.40 -4.70 1.53
CA ILE A 93 0.81 -5.77 2.34
C ILE A 93 1.52 -7.06 1.93
N CYS A 94 2.22 -7.63 2.88
CA CYS A 94 2.87 -8.91 2.68
C CYS A 94 1.79 -10.00 2.60
N PHE A 95 1.64 -10.59 1.42
CA PHE A 95 0.72 -11.70 1.19
C PHE A 95 1.09 -12.91 2.06
N SER A 96 2.38 -13.24 2.19
CA SER A 96 2.84 -14.36 3.01
C SER A 96 2.44 -14.21 4.46
N ASP A 97 2.54 -13.00 5.04
CA ASP A 97 2.13 -12.72 6.42
C ASP A 97 0.61 -12.80 6.57
N TYR A 98 -0.12 -12.23 5.61
CA TYR A 98 -1.58 -12.30 5.58
C TYR A 98 -2.07 -13.74 5.49
N ALA A 99 -1.54 -14.52 4.54
CA ALA A 99 -1.86 -15.93 4.36
C ALA A 99 -1.54 -16.76 5.61
N THR A 100 -0.42 -16.47 6.28
CA THR A 100 -0.04 -17.15 7.53
C THR A 100 -1.05 -16.87 8.64
N LYS A 101 -1.49 -15.62 8.82
CA LYS A 101 -2.54 -15.29 9.80
C LYS A 101 -3.85 -15.99 9.49
N PHE A 102 -4.26 -16.02 8.21
CA PHE A 102 -5.46 -16.72 7.75
C PHE A 102 -5.39 -18.23 8.06
N ILE A 103 -4.27 -18.88 7.73
CA ILE A 103 -4.05 -20.32 7.95
C ILE A 103 -4.05 -20.64 9.45
N ASN A 104 -3.39 -19.84 10.28
CA ASN A 104 -3.34 -20.06 11.72
C ASN A 104 -4.72 -19.91 12.37
N ARG A 105 -5.52 -18.92 11.93
CA ARG A 105 -6.92 -18.76 12.38
C ARG A 105 -7.74 -20.01 12.01
N MET A 106 -7.64 -20.47 10.77
CA MET A 106 -8.34 -21.68 10.30
C MET A 106 -7.97 -22.91 11.14
N ALA A 107 -6.70 -23.05 11.49
CA ALA A 107 -6.23 -24.16 12.35
C ALA A 107 -6.82 -24.05 13.77
N SER A 108 -6.84 -22.85 14.36
CA SER A 108 -7.42 -22.62 15.70
C SER A 108 -8.93 -22.83 15.76
N GLU A 109 -9.62 -22.70 14.62
CA GLU A 109 -11.05 -22.98 14.47
C GLU A 109 -11.35 -24.50 14.24
N GLY A 110 -10.35 -25.37 14.35
CA GLY A 110 -10.49 -26.84 14.21
C GLY A 110 -10.37 -27.35 12.77
N HIS A 111 -10.04 -26.51 11.80
CA HIS A 111 -9.90 -26.88 10.39
C HIS A 111 -8.45 -27.24 9.99
N GLU A 112 -7.74 -28.00 10.82
CA GLU A 112 -6.31 -28.31 10.66
C GLU A 112 -5.96 -28.94 9.29
N ARG A 113 -6.81 -29.87 8.81
CA ARG A 113 -6.59 -30.54 7.51
C ARG A 113 -6.62 -29.52 6.36
N ASN A 114 -7.55 -28.59 6.41
CA ASN A 114 -7.64 -27.53 5.40
C ASN A 114 -6.46 -26.58 5.54
N ALA A 115 -6.10 -26.14 6.76
CA ALA A 115 -4.96 -25.29 7.03
C ALA A 115 -3.66 -25.86 6.44
N LYS A 116 -3.43 -27.19 6.52
CA LYS A 116 -2.30 -27.86 5.86
C LYS A 116 -2.32 -27.69 4.34
N ASN A 117 -3.48 -27.83 3.70
CA ASN A 117 -3.61 -27.66 2.25
C ASN A 117 -3.31 -26.22 1.82
N TYR A 118 -3.79 -25.23 2.57
CA TYR A 118 -3.51 -23.82 2.32
C TYR A 118 -2.01 -23.51 2.50
N ARG A 119 -1.38 -24.07 3.54
CA ARG A 119 0.07 -23.93 3.75
C ARG A 119 0.87 -24.49 2.58
N LEU A 120 0.49 -25.67 2.07
CA LEU A 120 1.16 -26.28 0.91
C LEU A 120 1.03 -25.40 -0.35
N ALA A 121 -0.15 -24.82 -0.59
CA ALA A 121 -0.37 -23.91 -1.73
C ALA A 121 0.49 -22.65 -1.63
N VAL A 122 0.53 -22.01 -0.45
CA VAL A 122 1.35 -20.80 -0.21
C VAL A 122 2.84 -21.12 -0.37
N ASN A 123 3.33 -22.18 0.26
CA ASN A 123 4.74 -22.58 0.15
C ASN A 123 5.14 -22.90 -1.30
N HIS A 124 4.23 -23.46 -2.10
CA HIS A 124 4.50 -23.71 -3.50
C HIS A 124 4.59 -22.41 -4.31
N LEU A 125 3.73 -21.44 -4.04
CA LEU A 125 3.77 -20.13 -4.67
C LEU A 125 5.06 -19.38 -4.29
N GLU A 126 5.44 -19.37 -3.01
CA GLU A 126 6.67 -18.74 -2.51
C GLU A 126 7.91 -19.34 -3.18
N ARG A 127 7.95 -20.67 -3.30
CA ARG A 127 9.03 -21.36 -4.00
C ARG A 127 9.10 -21.00 -5.48
N TYR A 128 7.94 -20.91 -6.14
CA TYR A 128 7.88 -20.48 -7.54
C TYR A 128 8.38 -19.06 -7.75
N LEU A 129 8.09 -18.15 -6.82
CA LEU A 129 8.53 -16.75 -6.86
C LEU A 129 9.96 -16.56 -6.31
N GLY A 130 10.57 -17.59 -5.74
CA GLY A 130 11.93 -17.52 -5.18
C GLY A 130 12.05 -16.68 -3.92
N THR A 131 10.96 -16.43 -3.20
CA THR A 131 10.94 -15.61 -1.99
C THR A 131 9.90 -16.12 -1.00
N THR A 132 10.23 -16.08 0.29
CA THR A 132 9.31 -16.38 1.41
C THR A 132 8.49 -15.16 1.85
N ARG A 133 8.79 -13.98 1.29
CA ARG A 133 8.07 -12.74 1.57
C ARG A 133 7.43 -12.19 0.29
N VAL A 134 6.32 -12.80 -0.08
CA VAL A 134 5.55 -12.40 -1.26
C VAL A 134 4.67 -11.20 -0.90
N MET A 135 4.73 -10.13 -1.69
CA MET A 135 3.85 -8.97 -1.55
C MET A 135 2.62 -9.12 -2.45
N PHE A 136 1.49 -8.53 -2.09
CA PHE A 136 0.31 -8.52 -2.98
C PHE A 136 0.61 -7.88 -4.33
N THR A 137 1.52 -6.91 -4.38
CA THR A 137 1.98 -6.28 -5.63
C THR A 137 2.70 -7.25 -6.58
N HIS A 138 3.28 -8.35 -6.06
CA HIS A 138 3.89 -9.40 -6.88
C HIS A 138 2.86 -10.34 -7.53
N LEU A 139 1.60 -10.33 -7.07
CA LEU A 139 0.56 -11.28 -7.45
C LEU A 139 -0.36 -10.72 -8.55
N SER A 140 0.23 -10.34 -9.68
CA SER A 140 -0.58 -9.98 -10.86
C SER A 140 -1.27 -11.21 -11.47
N SER A 141 -2.37 -11.01 -12.21
CA SER A 141 -3.08 -12.08 -12.91
C SER A 141 -2.16 -12.88 -13.84
N SER A 142 -1.23 -12.21 -14.51
CA SER A 142 -0.25 -12.85 -15.39
C SER A 142 0.75 -13.75 -14.64
N VAL A 143 1.18 -13.33 -13.44
CA VAL A 143 2.05 -14.13 -12.57
C VAL A 143 1.32 -15.37 -12.07
N LEU A 144 0.09 -15.20 -11.57
CA LEU A 144 -0.72 -16.31 -11.09
C LEU A 144 -1.06 -17.31 -12.19
N THR A 145 -1.38 -16.83 -13.41
CA THR A 145 -1.62 -17.71 -14.57
C THR A 145 -0.37 -18.52 -14.91
N ARG A 146 0.81 -17.89 -14.96
CA ARG A 146 2.07 -18.61 -15.22
C ARG A 146 2.38 -19.62 -14.12
N TRP A 147 2.15 -19.26 -12.86
CA TRP A 147 2.32 -20.18 -11.75
C TRP A 147 1.37 -21.40 -11.86
N ILE A 148 0.07 -21.18 -12.15
CA ILE A 148 -0.90 -22.27 -12.36
C ILE A 148 -0.44 -23.18 -13.49
N ASN A 149 0.00 -22.63 -14.61
CA ASN A 149 0.48 -23.40 -15.77
C ASN A 149 1.80 -24.14 -15.49
N SER A 150 2.60 -23.68 -14.53
CA SER A 150 3.83 -24.34 -14.11
C SER A 150 3.61 -25.54 -13.16
N LEU A 151 2.39 -25.77 -12.68
CA LEU A 151 2.07 -26.84 -11.74
C LEU A 151 2.22 -28.20 -12.43
N SER A 152 3.37 -28.85 -12.30
CA SER A 152 3.64 -30.22 -12.76
C SER A 152 3.29 -31.28 -11.70
N LEU A 153 2.16 -31.09 -11.01
CA LEU A 153 1.70 -31.89 -9.88
C LEU A 153 0.55 -32.80 -10.29
N THR A 154 0.04 -33.58 -9.31
CA THR A 154 -1.18 -34.41 -9.52
C THR A 154 -2.36 -33.50 -9.88
N ASN A 155 -3.34 -34.03 -10.63
CA ASN A 155 -4.56 -33.31 -11.02
C ASN A 155 -5.24 -32.66 -9.82
N ARG A 156 -5.29 -33.37 -8.68
CA ARG A 156 -5.86 -32.86 -7.43
C ARG A 156 -5.12 -31.61 -6.92
N ALA A 157 -3.80 -31.58 -6.97
CA ALA A 157 -3.01 -30.42 -6.51
C ALA A 157 -3.16 -29.23 -7.47
N LYS A 158 -3.28 -29.48 -8.79
CA LYS A 158 -3.53 -28.44 -9.81
C LYS A 158 -4.84 -27.69 -9.59
N GLU A 159 -5.87 -28.38 -9.07
CA GLU A 159 -7.16 -27.76 -8.74
C GLU A 159 -7.17 -27.15 -7.34
N MET A 160 -6.55 -27.81 -6.38
CA MET A 160 -6.58 -27.43 -4.98
C MET A 160 -5.78 -26.14 -4.72
N TYR A 161 -4.57 -26.01 -5.26
CA TYR A 161 -3.71 -24.86 -4.96
C TYR A 161 -4.32 -23.51 -5.41
N PRO A 162 -4.80 -23.36 -6.65
CA PRO A 162 -5.48 -22.12 -7.06
C PRO A 162 -6.74 -21.83 -6.23
N THR A 163 -7.47 -22.89 -5.85
CA THR A 163 -8.67 -22.74 -5.01
C THR A 163 -8.32 -22.23 -3.61
N CYS A 164 -7.27 -22.79 -2.99
CA CYS A 164 -6.76 -22.31 -1.70
C CYS A 164 -6.36 -20.83 -1.76
N LEU A 165 -5.57 -20.43 -2.77
CA LEU A 165 -5.18 -19.04 -2.92
C LEU A 165 -6.39 -18.11 -3.13
N ARG A 166 -7.35 -18.49 -3.99
CA ARG A 166 -8.56 -17.71 -4.23
C ARG A 166 -9.36 -17.48 -2.94
N GLN A 167 -9.39 -18.42 -2.02
CA GLN A 167 -10.07 -18.27 -0.73
C GLN A 167 -9.32 -17.33 0.21
N ILE A 168 -7.99 -17.30 0.17
CA ILE A 168 -7.17 -16.34 0.95
C ILE A 168 -7.43 -14.89 0.49
N PHE A 169 -7.72 -14.68 -0.81
CA PHE A 169 -8.01 -13.35 -1.38
C PHE A 169 -9.43 -12.83 -1.10
N LYS A 170 -10.33 -13.65 -0.53
CA LYS A 170 -11.69 -13.24 -0.15
C LYS A 170 -11.73 -12.66 1.26
#